data_60b673b63e29dc51234de289d56c6355
#
_entry.id   60b673b63e29dc51234de289d56c6355
#
_cell.length_a   1.000
_cell.length_b   1.000
_cell.length_c   1.000
_cell.angle_alpha   90.00
_cell.angle_beta   90.00
_cell.angle_gamma   90.00
#
_symmetry.space_group_name_H-M   'P 1'
#
loop_
_entity.id
_entity.type
_entity.pdbx_description
1 polymer ?
#
loop_
_entity_poly.entity_id
_entity_poly.type
_entity_poly.pdbx_seq_one_letter_code
_entity_poly.pdbx_strand_id
1 'polypeptide(L)'
;MEPESPRTTHERIEFDLSVPAPNGLRRGLTTGTCATAATQAALRLWLGEPAPQKVKVNLPEDKYFVRVSIERVQQLKDGCTEACVIKDAGDDPDVTHGSRIRVQLKAEGTGIHFSAGIGVGTITKPGFSLPVGEPAINPVPRKMMIQTILETLAAYPQHRSQGFTVMVGIDEGEQLAAKTYNPRLGIVGGLSVLGTKGIVEPKSLASWLASIELYVRIALTDDAKAIVLAPGNIGQLVAERQLGLTPERVVPMANFVGFALNTVDQELGNNHRKL
;
A
#
# COMPACT_ATOMS: atom_id res chain seq x y z
N MET A 1 0.31 -21.33 27.89
CA MET A 1 0.39 -20.94 26.48
C MET A 1 -0.19 -22.10 25.71
N GLU A 2 -1.49 -22.03 25.42
CA GLU A 2 -2.18 -23.09 24.67
C GLU A 2 -1.68 -23.10 23.22
N PRO A 3 -1.49 -24.27 22.59
CA PRO A 3 -1.11 -24.35 21.20
C PRO A 3 -2.26 -23.84 20.34
N GLU A 4 -1.99 -22.82 19.50
CA GLU A 4 -2.93 -22.41 18.46
C GLU A 4 -3.35 -23.62 17.63
N SER A 5 -4.66 -23.85 17.54
CA SER A 5 -5.24 -24.93 16.75
C SER A 5 -4.79 -24.80 15.28
N PRO A 6 -4.55 -25.90 14.56
CA PRO A 6 -4.14 -25.86 13.17
C PRO A 6 -5.22 -25.13 12.36
N ARG A 7 -4.83 -24.01 11.73
CA ARG A 7 -5.70 -23.28 10.79
C ARG A 7 -6.11 -24.26 9.69
N THR A 8 -7.38 -24.61 9.64
CA THR A 8 -7.96 -25.32 8.51
C THR A 8 -7.65 -24.53 7.24
N THR A 9 -6.80 -25.06 6.38
CA THR A 9 -6.49 -24.49 5.06
C THR A 9 -7.73 -24.63 4.19
N HIS A 10 -8.64 -23.64 4.26
CA HIS A 10 -9.70 -23.55 3.26
C HIS A 10 -9.05 -23.26 1.91
N GLU A 11 -9.39 -24.06 0.91
CA GLU A 11 -8.91 -23.86 -0.47
C GLU A 11 -9.42 -22.51 -0.95
N ARG A 12 -8.49 -21.59 -1.27
CA ARG A 12 -8.84 -20.24 -1.74
C ARG A 12 -9.36 -20.31 -3.16
N ILE A 13 -10.36 -19.51 -3.46
CA ILE A 13 -11.01 -19.42 -4.77
C ILE A 13 -10.31 -18.33 -5.61
N GLU A 14 -10.14 -18.54 -6.89
CA GLU A 14 -9.62 -17.50 -7.80
C GLU A 14 -10.63 -16.36 -7.91
N PHE A 15 -10.18 -15.13 -7.61
CA PHE A 15 -11.00 -13.94 -7.77
C PHE A 15 -11.08 -13.60 -9.26
N ASP A 16 -12.30 -13.56 -9.80
CA ASP A 16 -12.53 -13.24 -11.20
C ASP A 16 -12.54 -11.72 -11.41
N LEU A 17 -11.43 -11.20 -11.94
CA LEU A 17 -11.29 -9.78 -12.29
C LEU A 17 -12.15 -9.35 -13.49
N SER A 18 -12.70 -10.30 -14.28
CA SER A 18 -13.58 -9.97 -15.40
C SER A 18 -14.97 -9.57 -14.96
N VAL A 19 -15.36 -9.95 -13.73
CA VAL A 19 -16.64 -9.53 -13.12
C VAL A 19 -16.53 -8.07 -12.69
N PRO A 20 -17.36 -7.16 -13.24
CA PRO A 20 -17.33 -5.75 -12.87
C PRO A 20 -17.66 -5.51 -11.39
N ALA A 21 -17.24 -4.37 -10.88
CA ALA A 21 -17.68 -3.87 -9.58
C ALA A 21 -19.20 -3.55 -9.62
N PRO A 22 -19.89 -3.39 -8.46
CA PRO A 22 -21.33 -3.12 -8.41
C PRO A 22 -21.76 -1.87 -9.19
N ASN A 23 -20.85 -0.92 -9.44
CA ASN A 23 -21.06 0.27 -10.24
C ASN A 23 -20.82 0.06 -11.75
N GLY A 24 -20.59 -1.18 -12.20
CA GLY A 24 -20.34 -1.56 -13.60
C GLY A 24 -18.93 -1.30 -14.10
N LEU A 25 -18.02 -0.78 -13.29
CA LEU A 25 -16.64 -0.48 -13.67
C LEU A 25 -15.74 -1.70 -13.51
N ARG A 26 -14.70 -1.80 -14.36
CA ARG A 26 -13.72 -2.89 -14.34
C ARG A 26 -12.81 -2.79 -13.13
N ARG A 27 -12.70 -3.86 -12.37
CA ARG A 27 -11.79 -4.00 -11.25
C ARG A 27 -10.34 -4.10 -11.71
N GLY A 28 -9.42 -3.80 -10.79
CA GLY A 28 -7.99 -3.89 -11.03
C GLY A 28 -7.22 -4.41 -9.83
N LEU A 29 -5.91 -4.36 -9.92
CA LEU A 29 -4.99 -4.80 -8.87
C LEU A 29 -4.45 -3.59 -8.08
N THR A 30 -4.32 -3.75 -6.77
CA THR A 30 -3.66 -2.73 -5.93
C THR A 30 -2.14 -2.76 -6.12
N THR A 31 -1.47 -1.64 -5.81
CA THR A 31 -0.01 -1.57 -5.80
C THR A 31 0.60 -2.63 -4.88
N GLY A 32 -0.04 -2.90 -3.72
CA GLY A 32 0.37 -3.95 -2.79
C GLY A 32 0.32 -5.35 -3.39
N THR A 33 -0.73 -5.68 -4.17
CA THR A 33 -0.84 -6.97 -4.87
C THR A 33 0.23 -7.12 -5.95
N CYS A 34 0.50 -6.06 -6.71
CA CYS A 34 1.57 -6.06 -7.71
C CYS A 34 2.95 -6.24 -7.07
N ALA A 35 3.23 -5.53 -5.96
CA ALA A 35 4.47 -5.69 -5.20
C ALA A 35 4.61 -7.11 -4.63
N THR A 36 3.52 -7.71 -4.11
CA THR A 36 3.51 -9.08 -3.61
C THR A 36 3.81 -10.09 -4.72
N ALA A 37 3.22 -9.90 -5.91
CA ALA A 37 3.50 -10.74 -7.08
C ALA A 37 4.97 -10.64 -7.51
N ALA A 38 5.51 -9.42 -7.57
CA ALA A 38 6.91 -9.20 -7.89
C ALA A 38 7.84 -9.82 -6.82
N THR A 39 7.49 -9.72 -5.53
CA THR A 39 8.23 -10.39 -4.44
C THR A 39 8.28 -11.90 -4.62
N GLN A 40 7.16 -12.54 -4.94
CA GLN A 40 7.10 -13.97 -5.18
C GLN A 40 7.95 -14.38 -6.38
N ALA A 41 7.87 -13.63 -7.47
CA ALA A 41 8.63 -13.92 -8.68
C ALA A 41 10.15 -13.77 -8.46
N ALA A 42 10.58 -12.71 -7.78
CA ALA A 42 11.97 -12.49 -7.41
C ALA A 42 12.50 -13.60 -6.48
N LEU A 43 11.70 -14.03 -5.49
CA LEU A 43 12.06 -15.10 -4.57
C LEU A 43 12.24 -16.44 -5.28
N ARG A 44 11.34 -16.78 -6.21
CA ARG A 44 11.44 -18.03 -6.99
C ARG A 44 12.72 -18.06 -7.82
N LEU A 45 13.08 -16.95 -8.47
CA LEU A 45 14.35 -16.87 -9.18
C LEU A 45 15.54 -17.02 -8.22
N TRP A 46 15.51 -16.39 -7.05
CA TRP A 46 16.54 -16.54 -6.02
C TRP A 46 16.70 -17.99 -5.54
N LEU A 47 15.60 -18.75 -5.46
CA LEU A 47 15.57 -20.16 -5.13
C LEU A 47 16.07 -21.07 -6.29
N GLY A 48 16.42 -20.49 -7.43
CA GLY A 48 16.88 -21.25 -8.60
C GLY A 48 15.76 -21.81 -9.48
N GLU A 49 14.50 -21.42 -9.23
CA GLU A 49 13.39 -21.79 -10.09
C GLU A 49 13.42 -20.98 -11.41
N PRO A 50 12.85 -21.51 -12.50
CA PRO A 50 12.66 -20.74 -13.72
C PRO A 50 11.82 -19.48 -13.45
N ALA A 51 12.16 -18.37 -14.14
CA ALA A 51 11.44 -17.11 -14.04
C ALA A 51 9.93 -17.32 -14.38
N PRO A 52 9.00 -17.09 -13.44
CA PRO A 52 7.59 -17.32 -13.67
C PRO A 52 6.99 -16.24 -14.57
N GLN A 53 6.12 -16.60 -15.50
CA GLN A 53 5.33 -15.66 -16.29
C GLN A 53 4.10 -15.15 -15.54
N LYS A 54 3.57 -15.95 -14.62
CA LYS A 54 2.44 -15.62 -13.75
C LYS A 54 2.66 -16.21 -12.36
N VAL A 55 2.17 -15.51 -11.35
CA VAL A 55 2.19 -16.00 -9.97
C VAL A 55 0.81 -15.93 -9.35
N LYS A 56 0.57 -16.80 -8.37
CA LYS A 56 -0.62 -16.80 -7.53
C LYS A 56 -0.38 -15.92 -6.32
N VAL A 57 -1.16 -14.87 -6.14
CA VAL A 57 -1.11 -13.97 -4.98
C VAL A 57 -2.34 -14.18 -4.12
N ASN A 58 -2.15 -14.59 -2.88
CA ASN A 58 -3.22 -14.68 -1.90
C ASN A 58 -3.66 -13.28 -1.47
N LEU A 59 -4.97 -13.01 -1.50
CA LEU A 59 -5.53 -11.74 -1.08
C LEU A 59 -5.62 -11.65 0.45
N PRO A 60 -5.69 -10.44 1.02
CA PRO A 60 -5.73 -10.24 2.47
C PRO A 60 -6.88 -10.96 3.18
N GLU A 61 -8.04 -11.04 2.52
CA GLU A 61 -9.14 -11.88 2.97
C GLU A 61 -8.80 -13.33 2.60
N ASP A 62 -8.76 -14.23 3.59
CA ASP A 62 -8.33 -15.64 3.42
C ASP A 62 -9.21 -16.49 2.49
N LYS A 63 -10.08 -15.86 1.73
CA LYS A 63 -11.04 -16.49 0.81
C LYS A 63 -10.54 -16.54 -0.63
N TYR A 64 -9.78 -15.56 -1.07
CA TYR A 64 -9.47 -15.39 -2.48
C TYR A 64 -7.98 -15.33 -2.78
N PHE A 65 -7.63 -15.68 -4.02
CA PHE A 65 -6.34 -15.38 -4.65
C PHE A 65 -6.56 -14.78 -6.05
N VAL A 66 -5.53 -14.15 -6.60
CA VAL A 66 -5.48 -13.71 -7.99
C VAL A 66 -4.24 -14.22 -8.69
N ARG A 67 -4.29 -14.37 -10.03
CA ARG A 67 -3.13 -14.62 -10.87
C ARG A 67 -2.63 -13.31 -11.47
N VAL A 68 -1.38 -12.99 -11.20
CA VAL A 68 -0.74 -11.74 -11.66
C VAL A 68 0.33 -12.08 -12.67
N SER A 69 0.26 -11.44 -13.85
CA SER A 69 1.29 -11.56 -14.88
C SER A 69 2.56 -10.81 -14.46
N ILE A 70 3.71 -11.43 -14.69
CA ILE A 70 5.03 -10.86 -14.42
C ILE A 70 5.59 -10.34 -15.74
N GLU A 71 6.01 -9.06 -15.76
CA GLU A 71 6.62 -8.46 -16.95
C GLU A 71 8.04 -8.95 -17.14
N ARG A 72 8.83 -8.96 -16.05
CA ARG A 72 10.24 -9.33 -16.09
C ARG A 72 10.70 -9.86 -14.74
N VAL A 73 11.60 -10.84 -14.78
CA VAL A 73 12.36 -11.30 -13.63
C VAL A 73 13.82 -11.43 -14.06
N GLN A 74 14.74 -10.93 -13.24
CA GLN A 74 16.18 -10.99 -13.55
C GLN A 74 17.02 -11.02 -12.27
N GLN A 75 18.21 -11.57 -12.39
CA GLN A 75 19.27 -11.43 -11.38
C GLN A 75 20.08 -10.17 -11.69
N LEU A 76 20.35 -9.37 -10.67
CA LEU A 76 21.15 -8.17 -10.77
C LEU A 76 22.64 -8.47 -10.48
N LYS A 77 23.53 -7.57 -10.89
CA LYS A 77 24.99 -7.73 -10.73
C LYS A 77 25.44 -7.76 -9.26
N ASP A 78 24.68 -7.15 -8.36
CA ASP A 78 24.92 -7.11 -6.92
C ASP A 78 24.43 -8.36 -6.17
N GLY A 79 23.93 -9.37 -6.91
CA GLY A 79 23.40 -10.62 -6.35
C GLY A 79 21.92 -10.53 -5.93
N CYS A 80 21.28 -9.37 -6.02
CA CYS A 80 19.84 -9.24 -5.81
C CYS A 80 19.05 -9.89 -6.96
N THR A 81 17.84 -10.30 -6.69
CA THR A 81 16.85 -10.65 -7.73
C THR A 81 15.81 -9.55 -7.86
N GLU A 82 15.45 -9.19 -9.07
CA GLU A 82 14.44 -8.18 -9.36
C GLU A 82 13.28 -8.79 -10.15
N ALA A 83 12.06 -8.40 -9.81
CA ALA A 83 10.89 -8.67 -10.64
C ALA A 83 10.04 -7.41 -10.81
N CYS A 84 9.32 -7.35 -11.93
CA CYS A 84 8.47 -6.22 -12.31
C CYS A 84 7.08 -6.69 -12.69
N VAL A 85 6.07 -5.91 -12.28
CA VAL A 85 4.67 -6.07 -12.65
C VAL A 85 4.16 -4.74 -13.21
N ILE A 86 3.47 -4.76 -14.35
CA ILE A 86 2.73 -3.59 -14.84
C ILE A 86 1.39 -3.58 -14.12
N LYS A 87 1.11 -2.49 -13.40
CA LYS A 87 -0.13 -2.36 -12.66
C LYS A 87 -1.31 -2.06 -13.57
N ASP A 88 -2.32 -2.91 -13.54
CA ASP A 88 -3.64 -2.64 -14.10
C ASP A 88 -4.60 -2.27 -12.96
N ALA A 89 -4.98 -0.99 -12.88
CA ALA A 89 -5.92 -0.49 -11.86
C ALA A 89 -7.39 -0.62 -12.27
N GLY A 90 -7.69 -1.24 -13.39
CA GLY A 90 -9.05 -1.27 -13.93
C GLY A 90 -9.49 0.11 -14.44
N ASP A 91 -10.74 0.46 -14.17
CA ASP A 91 -11.33 1.75 -14.54
C ASP A 91 -11.22 2.79 -13.42
N ASP A 92 -10.39 2.52 -12.39
CA ASP A 92 -10.11 3.50 -11.35
C ASP A 92 -9.16 4.59 -11.88
N PRO A 93 -9.39 5.88 -11.55
CA PRO A 93 -8.49 6.98 -11.92
C PRO A 93 -7.20 7.00 -11.07
N ASP A 94 -6.60 5.85 -10.89
CA ASP A 94 -5.37 5.65 -10.12
C ASP A 94 -4.16 6.12 -10.91
N VAL A 95 -3.39 7.05 -10.35
CA VAL A 95 -2.18 7.61 -10.99
C VAL A 95 -1.11 6.56 -11.29
N THR A 96 -1.15 5.41 -10.62
CA THR A 96 -0.22 4.30 -10.84
C THR A 96 -0.70 3.29 -11.87
N HIS A 97 -1.83 3.54 -12.56
CA HIS A 97 -2.25 2.69 -13.67
C HIS A 97 -1.18 2.68 -14.78
N GLY A 98 -0.77 1.49 -15.24
CA GLY A 98 0.29 1.33 -16.23
C GLY A 98 1.73 1.46 -15.70
N SER A 99 1.93 1.90 -14.45
CA SER A 99 3.27 1.98 -13.87
C SER A 99 3.85 0.59 -13.60
N ARG A 100 5.18 0.48 -13.75
CA ARG A 100 5.92 -0.70 -13.30
C ARG A 100 6.13 -0.66 -11.80
N ILE A 101 5.65 -1.69 -11.14
CA ILE A 101 5.94 -1.95 -9.74
C ILE A 101 7.09 -2.93 -9.69
N ARG A 102 8.22 -2.49 -9.13
CA ARG A 102 9.46 -3.26 -9.04
C ARG A 102 9.67 -3.75 -7.63
N VAL A 103 10.19 -4.95 -7.50
CA VAL A 103 10.71 -5.44 -6.23
C VAL A 103 12.11 -5.98 -6.46
N GLN A 104 13.06 -5.47 -5.71
CA GLN A 104 14.38 -6.07 -5.57
C GLN A 104 14.42 -6.80 -4.24
N LEU A 105 14.81 -8.07 -4.31
CA LEU A 105 14.94 -8.95 -3.15
C LEU A 105 16.41 -9.24 -2.92
N LYS A 106 16.90 -8.86 -1.75
CA LYS A 106 18.26 -9.15 -1.30
C LYS A 106 18.22 -10.14 -0.15
N ALA A 107 18.87 -11.27 -0.32
CA ALA A 107 19.03 -12.25 0.75
C ALA A 107 20.12 -11.77 1.70
N GLU A 108 19.77 -11.37 2.91
CA GLU A 108 20.71 -10.89 3.92
C GLU A 108 20.10 -10.96 5.31
N GLY A 109 20.96 -11.10 6.31
CA GLY A 109 20.56 -11.02 7.72
C GLY A 109 19.54 -12.05 8.15
N THR A 110 18.65 -11.63 9.05
CA THR A 110 17.53 -12.41 9.59
C THR A 110 16.23 -11.60 9.51
N GLY A 111 15.09 -12.28 9.38
CA GLY A 111 13.79 -11.63 9.26
C GLY A 111 13.54 -11.01 7.89
N ILE A 112 12.46 -10.25 7.78
CA ILE A 112 12.05 -9.60 6.53
C ILE A 112 11.94 -8.10 6.78
N HIS A 113 12.76 -7.33 6.07
CA HIS A 113 12.85 -5.89 6.17
C HIS A 113 12.38 -5.23 4.87
N PHE A 114 11.91 -3.99 4.97
CA PHE A 114 11.43 -3.23 3.82
C PHE A 114 12.25 -1.97 3.62
N SER A 115 12.48 -1.61 2.37
CA SER A 115 13.10 -0.35 2.00
C SER A 115 12.38 0.31 0.83
N ALA A 116 12.47 1.63 0.76
CA ALA A 116 11.97 2.41 -0.37
C ALA A 116 12.99 2.32 -1.53
N GLY A 117 12.52 1.84 -2.67
CA GLY A 117 13.21 2.00 -3.95
C GLY A 117 12.76 3.29 -4.65
N ILE A 118 13.26 3.51 -5.86
CA ILE A 118 12.93 4.71 -6.65
C ILE A 118 11.41 4.84 -6.79
N GLY A 119 10.86 6.02 -6.51
CA GLY A 119 9.44 6.34 -6.65
C GLY A 119 8.52 5.84 -5.53
N VAL A 120 9.05 5.18 -4.51
CA VAL A 120 8.34 4.91 -3.24
C VAL A 120 8.80 5.95 -2.21
N GLY A 121 7.85 6.60 -1.56
CA GLY A 121 8.12 7.66 -0.61
C GLY A 121 8.52 7.15 0.78
N THR A 122 9.05 8.08 1.58
CA THR A 122 9.36 7.88 3.00
C THR A 122 8.40 8.72 3.84
N ILE A 123 7.95 8.17 4.95
CA ILE A 123 7.08 8.86 5.92
C ILE A 123 7.92 9.86 6.70
N THR A 124 7.54 11.14 6.66
CA THR A 124 8.25 12.22 7.34
C THR A 124 7.43 12.89 8.44
N LYS A 125 6.14 12.57 8.55
CA LYS A 125 5.22 13.12 9.56
C LYS A 125 4.53 12.02 10.34
N PRO A 126 4.17 12.26 11.62
CA PRO A 126 3.35 11.33 12.39
C PRO A 126 1.91 11.25 11.84
N GLY A 127 1.10 10.32 12.37
CA GLY A 127 -0.31 10.12 11.97
C GLY A 127 -0.54 8.91 11.07
N PHE A 128 0.52 8.30 10.56
CA PHE A 128 0.45 7.00 9.89
C PHE A 128 0.50 5.83 10.89
N SER A 129 0.09 4.65 10.43
CA SER A 129 0.26 3.40 11.19
C SER A 129 1.71 2.92 11.28
N LEU A 130 2.61 3.56 10.56
CA LEU A 130 4.05 3.28 10.54
C LEU A 130 4.82 4.48 11.10
N PRO A 131 5.98 4.25 11.72
CA PRO A 131 6.83 5.31 12.25
C PRO A 131 7.36 6.25 11.16
N VAL A 132 7.76 7.46 11.57
CA VAL A 132 8.56 8.37 10.75
C VAL A 132 9.90 7.73 10.41
N GLY A 133 10.34 7.91 9.17
CA GLY A 133 11.55 7.28 8.60
C GLY A 133 11.28 5.98 7.87
N GLU A 134 10.14 5.35 8.07
CA GLU A 134 9.78 4.11 7.38
C GLU A 134 9.40 4.35 5.90
N PRO A 135 9.67 3.38 4.99
CA PRO A 135 9.16 3.43 3.63
C PRO A 135 7.63 3.39 3.66
N ALA A 136 7.00 4.19 2.80
CA ALA A 136 5.55 4.32 2.71
C ALA A 136 4.90 3.06 2.08
N ILE A 137 5.17 1.90 2.67
CA ILE A 137 4.58 0.60 2.32
C ILE A 137 3.64 0.22 3.45
N ASN A 138 2.34 0.30 3.20
CA ASN A 138 1.32 0.11 4.23
C ASN A 138 1.35 -1.29 4.87
N PRO A 139 0.79 -1.46 6.09
CA PRO A 139 0.86 -2.73 6.82
C PRO A 139 0.30 -3.93 6.05
N VAL A 140 -0.81 -3.77 5.32
CA VAL A 140 -1.42 -4.88 4.58
C VAL A 140 -0.51 -5.36 3.44
N PRO A 141 0.01 -4.52 2.54
CA PRO A 141 1.05 -4.92 1.58
C PRO A 141 2.27 -5.60 2.21
N ARG A 142 2.79 -5.06 3.33
CA ARG A 142 3.91 -5.70 4.05
C ARG A 142 3.54 -7.12 4.49
N LYS A 143 2.36 -7.28 5.13
CA LYS A 143 1.88 -8.60 5.55
C LYS A 143 1.73 -9.57 4.38
N MET A 144 1.19 -9.13 3.24
CA MET A 144 1.06 -9.95 2.05
C MET A 144 2.42 -10.43 1.52
N MET A 145 3.41 -9.54 1.42
CA MET A 145 4.76 -9.89 0.97
C MET A 145 5.46 -10.82 1.95
N ILE A 146 5.40 -10.56 3.26
CA ILE A 146 5.94 -11.43 4.31
C ILE A 146 5.33 -12.82 4.21
N GLN A 147 4.00 -12.91 4.15
CA GLN A 147 3.30 -14.19 4.09
C GLN A 147 3.68 -14.96 2.82
N THR A 148 3.78 -14.29 1.68
CA THR A 148 4.21 -14.89 0.41
C THR A 148 5.63 -15.46 0.50
N ILE A 149 6.57 -14.74 1.14
CA ILE A 149 7.94 -15.23 1.36
C ILE A 149 7.91 -16.48 2.25
N LEU A 150 7.23 -16.43 3.39
CA LEU A 150 7.18 -17.54 4.33
C LEU A 150 6.49 -18.79 3.74
N GLU A 151 5.39 -18.61 3.04
CA GLU A 151 4.68 -19.71 2.35
C GLU A 151 5.55 -20.34 1.26
N THR A 152 6.27 -19.53 0.48
CA THR A 152 7.17 -20.04 -0.56
C THR A 152 8.34 -20.81 0.07
N LEU A 153 8.98 -20.26 1.12
CA LEU A 153 10.10 -20.90 1.81
C LEU A 153 9.69 -22.18 2.58
N ALA A 154 8.41 -22.39 2.84
CA ALA A 154 7.95 -23.61 3.50
C ALA A 154 8.33 -24.89 2.72
N ALA A 155 8.42 -24.80 1.39
CA ALA A 155 8.88 -25.88 0.51
C ALA A 155 10.43 -26.02 0.45
N TYR A 156 11.17 -25.10 1.08
CA TYR A 156 12.64 -25.04 1.05
C TYR A 156 13.20 -25.00 2.48
N PRO A 157 13.22 -26.14 3.22
CA PRO A 157 13.62 -26.18 4.62
C PRO A 157 15.00 -25.58 4.91
N GLN A 158 15.95 -25.72 3.96
CA GLN A 158 17.31 -25.18 4.05
C GLN A 158 17.38 -23.66 4.05
N HIS A 159 16.32 -22.97 3.61
CA HIS A 159 16.24 -21.50 3.53
C HIS A 159 15.27 -20.87 4.54
N ARG A 160 14.67 -21.65 5.46
CA ARG A 160 13.65 -21.15 6.40
C ARG A 160 14.12 -20.02 7.32
N SER A 161 15.40 -19.98 7.66
CA SER A 161 15.99 -18.93 8.50
C SER A 161 16.60 -17.78 7.72
N GLN A 162 16.53 -17.82 6.38
CA GLN A 162 17.08 -16.77 5.53
C GLN A 162 16.29 -15.48 5.70
N GLY A 163 16.99 -14.38 6.01
CA GLY A 163 16.40 -13.05 6.03
C GLY A 163 16.46 -12.37 4.67
N PHE A 164 15.57 -11.42 4.46
CA PHE A 164 15.45 -10.67 3.20
C PHE A 164 15.22 -9.20 3.44
N THR A 165 15.85 -8.36 2.62
CA THR A 165 15.43 -6.98 2.40
C THR A 165 14.61 -6.91 1.10
N VAL A 166 13.38 -6.42 1.23
CA VAL A 166 12.42 -6.21 0.13
C VAL A 166 12.38 -4.73 -0.21
N MET A 167 13.02 -4.34 -1.30
CA MET A 167 13.01 -2.97 -1.80
C MET A 167 11.91 -2.84 -2.85
N VAL A 168 10.93 -1.95 -2.59
CA VAL A 168 9.81 -1.71 -3.52
C VAL A 168 10.00 -0.38 -4.22
N GLY A 169 9.92 -0.38 -5.56
CA GLY A 169 9.98 0.82 -6.40
C GLY A 169 8.74 0.94 -7.29
N ILE A 170 8.46 2.16 -7.74
CA ILE A 170 7.39 2.50 -8.68
C ILE A 170 7.98 3.41 -9.74
N ASP A 171 7.97 2.98 -11.01
CA ASP A 171 8.49 3.83 -12.09
C ASP A 171 7.72 5.15 -12.15
N GLU A 172 8.45 6.26 -12.33
CA GLU A 172 7.91 7.62 -12.35
C GLU A 172 7.21 8.05 -11.05
N GLY A 173 7.35 7.27 -9.96
CA GLY A 173 6.59 7.46 -8.72
C GLY A 173 6.80 8.82 -8.06
N GLU A 174 7.99 9.44 -8.16
CA GLU A 174 8.23 10.80 -7.66
C GLU A 174 7.38 11.84 -8.43
N GLN A 175 7.34 11.74 -9.75
CA GLN A 175 6.57 12.65 -10.62
C GLN A 175 5.07 12.44 -10.42
N LEU A 176 4.63 11.18 -10.28
CA LEU A 176 3.25 10.83 -10.02
C LEU A 176 2.80 11.29 -8.62
N ALA A 177 3.68 11.24 -7.62
CA ALA A 177 3.37 11.71 -6.27
C ALA A 177 2.97 13.18 -6.22
N ALA A 178 3.55 14.02 -7.07
CA ALA A 178 3.18 15.44 -7.17
C ALA A 178 1.72 15.66 -7.57
N LYS A 179 1.07 14.68 -8.22
CA LYS A 179 -0.36 14.70 -8.60
C LYS A 179 -1.28 14.13 -7.52
N THR A 180 -0.74 13.76 -6.37
CA THR A 180 -1.47 13.13 -5.25
C THR A 180 -1.40 13.97 -3.97
N TYR A 181 -2.07 13.51 -2.94
CA TYR A 181 -1.97 14.11 -1.60
C TYR A 181 -0.72 13.66 -0.82
N ASN A 182 0.09 12.72 -1.32
CA ASN A 182 1.24 12.18 -0.59
C ASN A 182 2.19 13.26 -0.05
N PRO A 183 2.64 14.26 -0.83
CA PRO A 183 3.51 15.31 -0.30
C PRO A 183 2.88 16.11 0.84
N ARG A 184 1.58 16.42 0.76
CA ARG A 184 0.84 17.13 1.81
C ARG A 184 0.76 16.33 3.11
N LEU A 185 0.65 15.00 2.96
CA LEU A 185 0.59 14.07 4.09
C LEU A 185 1.97 13.79 4.71
N GLY A 186 3.04 14.31 4.13
CA GLY A 186 4.40 14.06 4.62
C GLY A 186 5.00 12.75 4.10
N ILE A 187 4.56 12.28 2.94
CA ILE A 187 5.22 11.21 2.21
C ILE A 187 6.09 11.86 1.13
N VAL A 188 7.41 11.75 1.28
CA VAL A 188 8.40 12.45 0.47
C VAL A 188 9.20 11.46 -0.37
N GLY A 189 9.55 11.85 -1.61
CA GLY A 189 10.36 11.05 -2.53
C GLY A 189 9.59 10.04 -3.37
N GLY A 190 8.24 9.98 -3.25
CA GLY A 190 7.45 9.10 -4.09
C GLY A 190 6.04 8.82 -3.57
N LEU A 191 5.49 7.72 -4.04
CA LEU A 191 4.15 7.25 -3.72
C LEU A 191 4.13 6.26 -2.55
N SER A 192 2.93 6.04 -1.99
CA SER A 192 2.69 4.95 -1.05
C SER A 192 2.35 3.65 -1.78
N VAL A 193 2.79 2.53 -1.24
CA VAL A 193 2.34 1.19 -1.65
C VAL A 193 1.12 0.82 -0.82
N LEU A 194 -0.05 0.85 -1.47
CA LEU A 194 -1.37 0.72 -0.85
C LEU A 194 -2.08 -0.58 -1.27
N GLY A 195 -3.13 -0.92 -0.54
CA GLY A 195 -4.09 -1.97 -0.89
C GLY A 195 -4.57 -2.75 0.33
N THR A 196 -5.78 -2.45 0.81
CA THR A 196 -6.38 -3.13 1.99
C THR A 196 -7.01 -4.46 1.62
N LYS A 197 -7.62 -4.56 0.43
CA LYS A 197 -8.29 -5.78 -0.06
C LYS A 197 -7.51 -6.51 -1.17
N GLY A 198 -6.44 -5.90 -1.69
CA GLY A 198 -5.65 -6.43 -2.79
C GLY A 198 -6.25 -6.19 -4.18
N ILE A 199 -7.55 -5.94 -4.27
CA ILE A 199 -8.30 -5.60 -5.50
C ILE A 199 -8.71 -4.13 -5.43
N VAL A 200 -8.61 -3.43 -6.56
CA VAL A 200 -9.15 -2.09 -6.73
C VAL A 200 -10.63 -2.19 -7.09
N GLU A 201 -11.47 -1.61 -6.26
CA GLU A 201 -12.87 -1.35 -6.55
C GLU A 201 -12.97 0.11 -7.03
N PRO A 202 -13.17 0.36 -8.35
CA PRO A 202 -13.09 1.72 -8.89
C PRO A 202 -14.12 2.66 -8.26
N LYS A 203 -13.69 3.87 -7.92
CA LYS A 203 -14.52 4.91 -7.27
C LYS A 203 -15.18 4.40 -5.98
N SER A 204 -14.47 3.61 -5.20
CA SER A 204 -14.96 3.02 -3.95
C SER A 204 -15.23 4.10 -2.88
N LEU A 205 -16.47 4.13 -2.38
CA LEU A 205 -16.85 4.97 -1.25
C LEU A 205 -16.00 4.65 -0.02
N ALA A 206 -15.78 3.37 0.28
CA ALA A 206 -14.99 2.94 1.42
C ALA A 206 -13.53 3.45 1.35
N SER A 207 -12.93 3.47 0.15
CA SER A 207 -11.58 4.01 -0.05
C SER A 207 -11.55 5.52 0.17
N TRP A 208 -12.59 6.24 -0.25
CA TRP A 208 -12.71 7.68 -0.02
C TRP A 208 -12.84 8.01 1.47
N LEU A 209 -13.71 7.31 2.19
CA LEU A 209 -13.89 7.49 3.64
C LEU A 209 -12.59 7.20 4.40
N ALA A 210 -11.88 6.12 4.07
CA ALA A 210 -10.57 5.82 4.65
C ALA A 210 -9.53 6.93 4.38
N SER A 211 -9.62 7.61 3.24
CA SER A 211 -8.77 8.78 2.95
C SER A 211 -9.11 9.96 3.86
N ILE A 212 -10.40 10.23 4.10
CA ILE A 212 -10.85 11.29 5.03
C ILE A 212 -10.31 11.00 6.45
N GLU A 213 -10.42 9.76 6.93
CA GLU A 213 -9.86 9.37 8.24
C GLU A 213 -8.36 9.65 8.34
N LEU A 214 -7.60 9.27 7.31
CA LEU A 214 -6.16 9.54 7.27
C LEU A 214 -5.87 11.06 7.28
N TYR A 215 -6.59 11.84 6.48
CA TYR A 215 -6.41 13.29 6.41
C TYR A 215 -6.74 13.97 7.75
N VAL A 216 -7.82 13.59 8.41
CA VAL A 216 -8.17 14.09 9.75
C VAL A 216 -7.06 13.75 10.75
N ARG A 217 -6.60 12.50 10.77
CA ARG A 217 -5.54 12.07 11.69
C ARG A 217 -4.27 12.88 11.52
N ILE A 218 -3.83 13.11 10.28
CA ILE A 218 -2.64 13.91 9.99
C ILE A 218 -2.89 15.38 10.32
N ALA A 219 -4.06 15.91 10.01
CA ALA A 219 -4.40 17.30 10.31
C ALA A 219 -4.43 17.61 11.83
N LEU A 220 -4.66 16.60 12.67
CA LEU A 220 -4.68 16.72 14.14
C LEU A 220 -3.33 16.44 14.81
N THR A 221 -2.26 16.16 14.04
CA THR A 221 -0.90 16.00 14.61
C THR A 221 -0.31 17.36 15.07
N ASP A 222 0.77 17.30 15.84
CA ASP A 222 1.59 18.46 16.23
C ASP A 222 0.78 19.60 16.88
N ASP A 223 -0.09 19.28 17.86
CA ASP A 223 -0.89 20.23 18.63
C ASP A 223 -1.64 21.26 17.76
N ALA A 224 -2.31 20.75 16.73
CA ALA A 224 -3.08 21.56 15.79
C ALA A 224 -4.11 22.44 16.51
N LYS A 225 -3.95 23.77 16.44
CA LYS A 225 -4.92 24.73 17.00
C LYS A 225 -6.23 24.78 16.21
N ALA A 226 -6.19 24.49 14.93
CA ALA A 226 -7.33 24.46 14.03
C ALA A 226 -7.09 23.56 12.82
N ILE A 227 -8.15 22.94 12.34
CA ILE A 227 -8.22 22.26 11.04
C ILE A 227 -9.42 22.78 10.26
N VAL A 228 -9.40 22.66 8.94
CA VAL A 228 -10.52 23.01 8.08
C VAL A 228 -11.01 21.79 7.32
N LEU A 229 -12.30 21.50 7.43
CA LEU A 229 -12.98 20.52 6.61
C LEU A 229 -13.48 21.19 5.33
N ALA A 230 -12.86 20.90 4.19
CA ALA A 230 -13.15 21.56 2.92
C ALA A 230 -13.99 20.66 2.00
N PRO A 231 -15.15 21.12 1.50
CA PRO A 231 -15.99 20.32 0.61
C PRO A 231 -15.41 20.16 -0.81
N GLY A 232 -14.42 20.96 -1.18
CA GLY A 232 -13.81 20.91 -2.51
C GLY A 232 -12.59 21.83 -2.62
N ASN A 233 -12.00 21.87 -3.82
CA ASN A 233 -10.75 22.59 -4.09
C ASN A 233 -10.83 24.09 -3.78
N ILE A 234 -11.98 24.73 -3.99
CA ILE A 234 -12.17 26.17 -3.67
C ILE A 234 -12.03 26.37 -2.14
N GLY A 235 -12.67 25.53 -1.34
CA GLY A 235 -12.56 25.58 0.12
C GLY A 235 -11.12 25.37 0.60
N GLN A 236 -10.37 24.49 -0.05
CA GLN A 236 -8.94 24.30 0.22
C GLN A 236 -8.14 25.59 -0.07
N LEU A 237 -8.32 26.17 -1.24
CA LEU A 237 -7.64 27.42 -1.62
C LEU A 237 -7.95 28.58 -0.67
N VAL A 238 -9.20 28.69 -0.22
CA VAL A 238 -9.62 29.71 0.77
C VAL A 238 -8.90 29.47 2.10
N ALA A 239 -8.89 28.23 2.59
CA ALA A 239 -8.22 27.88 3.85
C ALA A 239 -6.71 28.19 3.81
N GLU A 240 -6.05 27.85 2.72
CA GLU A 240 -4.62 28.11 2.54
C GLU A 240 -4.33 29.60 2.37
N ARG A 241 -5.05 30.33 1.51
CA ARG A 241 -4.75 31.71 1.14
C ARG A 241 -5.29 32.76 2.09
N GLN A 242 -6.50 32.55 2.63
CA GLN A 242 -7.17 33.57 3.48
C GLN A 242 -7.01 33.28 4.97
N LEU A 243 -6.97 31.98 5.38
CA LEU A 243 -6.80 31.61 6.78
C LEU A 243 -5.35 31.30 7.12
N GLY A 244 -4.43 31.25 6.13
CA GLY A 244 -3.00 30.99 6.35
C GLY A 244 -2.70 29.58 6.88
N LEU A 245 -3.62 28.64 6.67
CA LEU A 245 -3.41 27.25 7.11
C LEU A 245 -2.49 26.52 6.14
N THR A 246 -1.62 25.68 6.68
CA THR A 246 -0.79 24.81 5.86
C THR A 246 -1.63 23.71 5.23
N PRO A 247 -1.26 23.18 4.05
CA PRO A 247 -2.07 22.23 3.30
C PRO A 247 -2.48 20.98 4.09
N GLU A 248 -1.66 20.51 5.01
CA GLU A 248 -1.96 19.36 5.87
C GLU A 248 -3.06 19.62 6.90
N ARG A 249 -3.36 20.90 7.21
CA ARG A 249 -4.47 21.31 8.12
C ARG A 249 -5.82 21.38 7.41
N VAL A 250 -5.84 21.14 6.10
CA VAL A 250 -7.05 21.22 5.28
C VAL A 250 -7.44 19.81 4.83
N VAL A 251 -8.56 19.33 5.36
CA VAL A 251 -9.10 17.99 5.10
C VAL A 251 -10.14 18.06 3.97
N PRO A 252 -9.87 17.49 2.80
CA PRO A 252 -10.88 17.35 1.75
C PRO A 252 -11.89 16.28 2.14
N MET A 253 -13.15 16.66 2.25
CA MET A 253 -14.22 15.74 2.70
C MET A 253 -15.34 15.54 1.69
N ALA A 254 -15.36 16.27 0.55
CA ALA A 254 -16.47 16.34 -0.40
C ALA A 254 -17.80 16.67 0.34
N ASN A 255 -18.84 15.84 0.19
CA ASN A 255 -20.13 15.97 0.86
C ASN A 255 -20.26 15.13 2.15
N PHE A 256 -19.15 14.54 2.65
CA PHE A 256 -19.16 13.65 3.82
C PHE A 256 -18.89 14.40 5.13
N VAL A 257 -19.59 15.54 5.34
CA VAL A 257 -19.40 16.41 6.52
C VAL A 257 -19.62 15.65 7.82
N GLY A 258 -20.73 14.93 7.94
CA GLY A 258 -21.05 14.16 9.14
C GLY A 258 -20.01 13.10 9.48
N PHE A 259 -19.51 12.39 8.46
CA PHE A 259 -18.45 11.42 8.63
C PHE A 259 -17.14 12.08 9.11
N ALA A 260 -16.74 13.18 8.45
CA ALA A 260 -15.52 13.89 8.81
C ALA A 260 -15.57 14.45 10.25
N LEU A 261 -16.71 15.03 10.65
CA LEU A 261 -16.89 15.53 12.03
C LEU A 261 -16.83 14.40 13.06
N ASN A 262 -17.51 13.28 12.81
CA ASN A 262 -17.43 12.11 13.69
C ASN A 262 -15.99 11.58 13.82
N THR A 263 -15.25 11.58 12.72
CA THR A 263 -13.84 11.15 12.72
C THR A 263 -12.98 12.10 13.57
N VAL A 264 -13.20 13.42 13.44
CA VAL A 264 -12.50 14.41 14.28
C VAL A 264 -12.79 14.16 15.77
N ASP A 265 -14.04 13.94 16.12
CA ASP A 265 -14.47 13.70 17.50
C ASP A 265 -13.82 12.43 18.08
N GLN A 266 -13.80 11.35 17.30
CA GLN A 266 -13.14 10.10 17.68
C GLN A 266 -11.64 10.25 17.88
N GLU A 267 -10.94 10.93 16.99
CA GLU A 267 -9.49 11.13 17.10
C GLU A 267 -9.13 12.06 18.28
N LEU A 268 -9.91 13.09 18.55
CA LEU A 268 -9.74 13.95 19.74
C LEU A 268 -10.03 13.16 21.03
N GLY A 269 -11.09 12.37 21.08
CA GLY A 269 -11.40 11.51 22.21
C GLY A 269 -10.32 10.47 22.52
N ASN A 270 -9.67 9.93 21.49
CA ASN A 270 -8.54 9.00 21.62
C ASN A 270 -7.27 9.70 22.12
N ASN A 271 -7.04 10.95 21.75
CA ASN A 271 -5.89 11.72 22.22
C ASN A 271 -6.02 12.11 23.69
N HIS A 272 -7.21 12.44 24.18
CA HIS A 272 -7.47 12.70 25.59
C HIS A 272 -7.31 11.47 26.51
N ARG A 273 -7.37 10.26 25.97
CA ARG A 273 -7.13 9.00 26.73
C ARG A 273 -5.65 8.61 26.82
N LYS A 274 -4.77 9.31 26.11
CA LYS A 274 -3.31 9.06 26.09
C LYS A 274 -2.51 10.02 26.96
N LEU A 275 -3.18 10.97 27.62
CA LEU A 275 -2.64 11.84 28.66
C LEU A 275 -3.04 11.29 30.04
#